data_d7c056801238fa32baf03ae19405dc7f
#
_entry.id   d7c056801238fa32baf03ae19405dc7f
#
_cell.length_a   1.000
_cell.length_b   1.000
_cell.length_c   1.000
_cell.angle_alpha   90.00
_cell.angle_beta   90.00
_cell.angle_gamma   90.00
#
_symmetry.space_group_name_H-M   'P 1'
#
loop_
_entity.id
_entity.type
_entity.pdbx_description
1 polymer ?
#
loop_
_entity_poly.entity_id
_entity_poly.type
_entity_poly.pdbx_seq_one_letter_code
_entity_poly.pdbx_strand_id
1 'polypeptide(L)'
;QATLYAYVSRGLLESRPGRDHRSRVYRRQDVERLAQRKRLGRGPARGAAQSLDRGLPVLETRISLIRPDGPYYRGRSAVAAAEAGATLEDIARLLWDCGSQNPFADPPGDWPARLAPLATDAELPPLSRAMATIPLLALHVPHSFQADQPTRRAVAATLLRQNAALLVARHPAGPVHHLLGEAWRPGDAGFAELVRAALVLCADYTLKLESYGRAISFDLSDPLV
;
A
#
# COMPACT_ATOMS: atom_id res chain seq x y z
N GLN A 1 4.63 27.96 -30.44
CA GLN A 1 5.07 27.08 -31.56
C GLN A 1 6.05 26.01 -31.09
N ALA A 2 7.07 26.34 -30.30
CA ALA A 2 8.06 25.36 -29.79
C ALA A 2 7.42 24.17 -29.05
N THR A 3 6.32 24.40 -28.31
CA THR A 3 5.62 23.37 -27.53
C THR A 3 4.89 22.35 -28.42
N LEU A 4 4.33 22.77 -29.56
CA LEU A 4 3.63 21.86 -30.50
C LEU A 4 4.63 20.94 -31.21
N TYR A 5 5.79 21.43 -31.61
CA TYR A 5 6.86 20.62 -32.18
C TYR A 5 7.34 19.55 -31.20
N ALA A 6 7.48 19.91 -29.91
CA ALA A 6 7.87 18.96 -28.89
C ALA A 6 6.82 17.84 -28.66
N TYR A 7 5.53 18.11 -28.83
CA TYR A 7 4.48 17.10 -28.75
C TYR A 7 4.46 16.18 -29.98
N VAL A 8 4.74 16.73 -31.16
CA VAL A 8 4.83 15.94 -32.39
C VAL A 8 6.06 15.03 -32.37
N SER A 9 7.24 15.54 -31.96
CA SER A 9 8.48 14.75 -31.87
C SER A 9 8.40 13.62 -30.83
N ARG A 10 7.56 13.77 -29.80
CA ARG A 10 7.28 12.75 -28.79
C ARG A 10 6.12 11.80 -29.17
N GLY A 11 5.57 11.89 -30.39
CA GLY A 11 4.46 11.05 -30.83
C GLY A 11 3.13 11.30 -30.15
N LEU A 12 2.99 12.39 -29.39
CA LEU A 12 1.76 12.77 -28.66
C LEU A 12 0.73 13.48 -29.52
N LEU A 13 1.14 14.00 -30.68
CA LEU A 13 0.31 14.65 -31.70
C LEU A 13 0.71 14.15 -33.08
N GLU A 14 -0.23 13.64 -33.84
CA GLU A 14 -0.03 13.39 -35.26
C GLU A 14 -0.26 14.67 -36.05
N SER A 15 0.78 15.12 -36.79
CA SER A 15 0.70 16.31 -37.64
C SER A 15 0.66 15.94 -39.12
N ARG A 16 -0.24 16.57 -39.88
CA ARG A 16 -0.36 16.45 -41.35
C ARG A 16 -0.21 17.81 -42.02
N PRO A 17 0.28 17.86 -43.25
CA PRO A 17 0.25 19.11 -44.03
C PRO A 17 -1.19 19.63 -44.14
N GLY A 18 -1.38 20.91 -43.94
CA GLY A 18 -2.65 21.58 -44.20
C GLY A 18 -2.84 21.92 -45.68
N ARG A 19 -3.89 22.68 -46.00
CA ARG A 19 -4.18 23.13 -47.39
C ARG A 19 -3.04 23.98 -47.98
N ASP A 20 -2.34 24.73 -47.14
CA ASP A 20 -1.16 25.50 -47.51
C ASP A 20 0.10 24.80 -47.03
N HIS A 21 1.17 24.80 -47.85
CA HIS A 21 2.47 24.17 -47.46
C HIS A 21 3.10 24.74 -46.19
N ARG A 22 2.60 25.85 -45.66
CA ARG A 22 3.04 26.50 -44.43
C ARG A 22 2.19 26.17 -43.20
N SER A 23 1.01 25.54 -43.36
CA SER A 23 0.09 25.19 -42.26
C SER A 23 0.19 23.71 -41.94
N ARG A 24 0.01 23.37 -40.66
CA ARG A 24 -0.07 22.00 -40.19
C ARG A 24 -1.39 21.78 -39.45
N VAL A 25 -2.03 20.67 -39.72
CA VAL A 25 -3.26 20.23 -39.06
C VAL A 25 -2.95 19.05 -38.11
N TYR A 26 -3.67 19.01 -37.03
CA TYR A 26 -3.50 18.00 -35.99
C TYR A 26 -4.81 17.25 -35.80
N ARG A 27 -4.74 15.97 -35.43
CA ARG A 27 -5.95 15.22 -35.13
C ARG A 27 -6.65 15.81 -33.89
N ARG A 28 -7.94 16.13 -34.05
CA ARG A 28 -8.77 16.70 -32.98
C ARG A 28 -8.74 15.87 -31.71
N GLN A 29 -8.82 14.54 -31.83
CA GLN A 29 -8.77 13.60 -30.69
C GLN A 29 -7.46 13.70 -29.90
N ASP A 30 -6.32 13.88 -30.56
CA ASP A 30 -5.02 14.00 -29.88
C ASP A 30 -4.91 15.34 -29.16
N VAL A 31 -5.43 16.41 -29.76
CA VAL A 31 -5.50 17.76 -29.14
C VAL A 31 -6.41 17.74 -27.91
N GLU A 32 -7.59 17.12 -28.02
CA GLU A 32 -8.53 16.99 -26.91
C GLU A 32 -7.95 16.15 -25.77
N ARG A 33 -7.27 15.06 -26.09
CA ARG A 33 -6.57 14.20 -25.11
C ARG A 33 -5.45 14.95 -24.38
N LEU A 34 -4.68 15.76 -25.08
CA LEU A 34 -3.64 16.63 -24.48
C LEU A 34 -4.27 17.75 -23.64
N ALA A 35 -5.37 18.34 -24.09
CA ALA A 35 -6.09 19.37 -23.34
C ALA A 35 -6.68 18.81 -22.03
N GLN A 36 -7.24 17.58 -22.05
CA GLN A 36 -7.70 16.88 -20.85
C GLN A 36 -6.55 16.60 -19.89
N ARG A 37 -5.41 16.07 -20.36
CA ARG A 37 -4.21 15.88 -19.55
C ARG A 37 -3.74 17.17 -18.89
N LYS A 38 -3.78 18.30 -19.61
CA LYS A 38 -3.38 19.60 -19.09
C LYS A 38 -4.39 20.19 -18.09
N ARG A 39 -5.67 19.86 -18.19
CA ARG A 39 -6.70 20.25 -17.21
C ARG A 39 -6.57 19.45 -15.92
N LEU A 40 -6.31 18.15 -16.01
CA LEU A 40 -6.03 17.27 -14.87
C LEU A 40 -4.72 17.67 -14.12
N GLY A 41 -3.75 18.25 -14.82
CA GLY A 41 -2.46 18.69 -14.26
C GLY A 41 -2.45 20.03 -13.51
N ARG A 42 -3.61 20.71 -13.31
CA ARG A 42 -3.70 21.99 -12.59
C ARG A 42 -4.06 21.89 -11.11
N GLY A 43 -4.27 20.66 -10.58
CA GLY A 43 -4.53 20.39 -9.17
C GLY A 43 -3.26 20.00 -8.38
N PRO A 44 -3.40 19.53 -7.14
CA PRO A 44 -2.30 19.00 -6.31
C PRO A 44 -1.53 17.82 -6.95
N ALA A 45 -1.99 17.33 -8.09
CA ALA A 45 -1.27 16.42 -8.99
C ALA A 45 -0.04 17.02 -9.72
N ARG A 46 0.42 18.25 -9.38
CA ARG A 46 1.60 18.86 -10.02
C ARG A 46 2.89 18.03 -9.84
N GLY A 47 3.00 17.32 -8.72
CA GLY A 47 4.10 16.39 -8.47
C GLY A 47 4.03 15.14 -9.36
N ALA A 48 2.83 14.59 -9.56
CA ALA A 48 2.58 13.46 -10.45
C ALA A 48 2.77 13.85 -11.94
N ALA A 49 2.36 15.06 -12.33
CA ALA A 49 2.56 15.56 -13.70
C ALA A 49 4.05 15.76 -14.06
N GLN A 50 4.90 16.13 -13.10
CA GLN A 50 6.37 16.18 -13.29
C GLN A 50 7.00 14.78 -13.41
N SER A 51 6.40 13.77 -12.79
CA SER A 51 6.80 12.37 -12.95
C SER A 51 6.44 11.85 -14.35
N LEU A 52 5.31 12.31 -14.94
CA LEU A 52 4.92 12.00 -16.32
C LEU A 52 5.89 12.57 -17.37
N ASP A 53 6.51 13.70 -17.09
CA ASP A 53 7.53 14.31 -17.98
C ASP A 53 8.80 13.45 -18.06
N ARG A 54 9.00 12.54 -17.11
CA ARG A 54 10.10 11.56 -17.07
C ARG A 54 9.71 10.16 -17.56
N GLY A 55 8.48 10.00 -18.12
CA GLY A 55 8.01 8.73 -18.65
C GLY A 55 7.59 7.70 -17.59
N LEU A 56 7.46 8.08 -16.32
CA LEU A 56 6.97 7.19 -15.29
C LEU A 56 5.44 7.02 -15.39
N PRO A 57 4.91 5.80 -15.30
CA PRO A 57 3.48 5.57 -15.30
C PRO A 57 2.84 6.20 -14.06
N VAL A 58 1.76 6.96 -14.25
CA VAL A 58 0.91 7.42 -13.14
C VAL A 58 -0.24 6.47 -13.00
N LEU A 59 -0.28 5.76 -11.88
CA LEU A 59 -1.38 4.88 -11.52
C LEU A 59 -2.39 5.68 -10.68
N GLU A 60 -3.64 5.71 -11.13
CA GLU A 60 -4.72 6.22 -10.31
C GLU A 60 -5.09 5.19 -9.25
N THR A 61 -5.20 5.63 -7.99
CA THR A 61 -5.65 4.77 -6.90
C THR A 61 -6.97 5.30 -6.31
N ARG A 62 -7.84 4.37 -5.91
CA ARG A 62 -9.06 4.65 -5.12
C ARG A 62 -8.91 4.21 -3.67
N ILE A 63 -7.70 3.82 -3.27
CA ILE A 63 -7.45 3.22 -1.96
C ILE A 63 -7.11 4.30 -0.95
N SER A 64 -6.16 5.16 -1.25
CA SER A 64 -5.73 6.21 -0.34
C SER A 64 -5.63 7.57 -1.01
N LEU A 65 -5.96 8.61 -0.26
CA LEU A 65 -5.88 10.01 -0.67
C LEU A 65 -5.39 10.83 0.52
N ILE A 66 -4.41 11.70 0.30
CA ILE A 66 -3.95 12.66 1.32
C ILE A 66 -4.56 14.02 1.00
N ARG A 67 -5.23 14.62 1.97
CA ARG A 67 -5.80 15.96 1.93
C ARG A 67 -5.17 16.86 3.01
N PRO A 68 -5.39 18.19 2.99
CA PRO A 68 -4.89 19.07 4.02
C PRO A 68 -5.38 18.74 5.45
N ASP A 69 -6.55 18.11 5.56
CA ASP A 69 -7.20 17.67 6.79
C ASP A 69 -6.81 16.23 7.19
N GLY A 70 -5.93 15.58 6.45
CA GLY A 70 -5.38 14.27 6.79
C GLY A 70 -5.54 13.19 5.72
N PRO A 71 -5.17 11.95 6.04
CA PRO A 71 -5.31 10.81 5.15
C PRO A 71 -6.75 10.31 5.07
N TYR A 72 -7.12 9.81 3.88
CA TYR A 72 -8.40 9.18 3.60
C TYR A 72 -8.17 7.79 3.02
N TYR A 73 -8.88 6.80 3.52
CA TYR A 73 -8.85 5.41 3.08
C TYR A 73 -10.19 5.04 2.47
N ARG A 74 -10.21 4.71 1.18
CA ARG A 74 -11.43 4.43 0.40
C ARG A 74 -12.54 5.47 0.64
N GLY A 75 -12.16 6.75 0.71
CA GLY A 75 -13.07 7.87 0.91
C GLY A 75 -13.48 8.15 2.35
N ARG A 76 -12.98 7.39 3.34
CA ARG A 76 -13.22 7.61 4.77
C ARG A 76 -12.04 8.31 5.41
N SER A 77 -12.28 9.32 6.24
CA SER A 77 -11.23 10.01 6.99
C SER A 77 -10.56 9.06 7.99
N ALA A 78 -9.23 8.94 7.91
CA ALA A 78 -8.46 8.16 8.87
C ALA A 78 -8.42 8.82 10.25
N VAL A 79 -8.48 10.18 10.31
CA VAL A 79 -8.55 10.92 11.56
C VAL A 79 -9.86 10.59 12.28
N ALA A 80 -11.00 10.71 11.61
CA ALA A 80 -12.29 10.35 12.19
C ALA A 80 -12.36 8.87 12.60
N ALA A 81 -11.74 7.98 11.84
CA ALA A 81 -11.67 6.56 12.20
C ALA A 81 -10.83 6.34 13.48
N ALA A 82 -9.68 7.03 13.61
CA ALA A 82 -8.85 6.96 14.80
C ALA A 82 -9.59 7.50 16.04
N GLU A 83 -10.30 8.61 15.91
CA GLU A 83 -11.12 9.22 16.98
C GLU A 83 -12.29 8.31 17.38
N ALA A 84 -12.87 7.58 16.42
CA ALA A 84 -13.93 6.59 16.68
C ALA A 84 -13.43 5.27 17.29
N GLY A 85 -12.13 5.13 17.57
CA GLY A 85 -11.57 3.92 18.18
C GLY A 85 -11.29 2.78 17.20
N ALA A 86 -11.26 3.04 15.90
CA ALA A 86 -10.90 2.00 14.92
C ALA A 86 -9.49 1.44 15.18
N THR A 87 -9.31 0.17 14.87
CA THR A 87 -8.02 -0.53 14.98
C THR A 87 -7.31 -0.63 13.62
N LEU A 88 -6.03 -1.04 13.62
CA LEU A 88 -5.32 -1.35 12.38
C LEU A 88 -6.02 -2.45 11.57
N GLU A 89 -6.57 -3.43 12.26
CA GLU A 89 -7.34 -4.53 11.68
C GLU A 89 -8.62 -4.04 10.98
N ASP A 90 -9.31 -3.05 11.55
CA ASP A 90 -10.48 -2.43 10.92
C ASP A 90 -10.10 -1.66 9.66
N ILE A 91 -8.99 -0.93 9.70
CA ILE A 91 -8.47 -0.23 8.52
C ILE A 91 -7.96 -1.21 7.46
N ALA A 92 -7.32 -2.30 7.86
CA ALA A 92 -6.93 -3.36 6.94
C ALA A 92 -8.15 -3.96 6.22
N ARG A 93 -9.23 -4.25 6.94
CA ARG A 93 -10.50 -4.72 6.35
C ARG A 93 -11.08 -3.72 5.36
N LEU A 94 -11.01 -2.43 5.68
CA LEU A 94 -11.45 -1.37 4.78
C LEU A 94 -10.57 -1.31 3.52
N LEU A 95 -9.25 -1.28 3.67
CA LEU A 95 -8.30 -1.17 2.54
C LEU A 95 -8.34 -2.41 1.63
N TRP A 96 -8.50 -3.60 2.20
CA TRP A 96 -8.59 -4.86 1.46
C TRP A 96 -9.98 -5.13 0.88
N ASP A 97 -10.95 -4.22 1.11
CA ASP A 97 -12.32 -4.34 0.62
C ASP A 97 -12.98 -5.66 1.04
N CYS A 98 -12.92 -5.97 2.32
CA CYS A 98 -13.39 -7.25 2.85
C CYS A 98 -14.92 -7.36 2.89
N GLY A 99 -15.67 -6.25 2.75
CA GLY A 99 -17.11 -6.23 2.91
C GLY A 99 -17.50 -6.70 4.30
N SER A 100 -18.37 -7.72 4.38
CA SER A 100 -18.81 -8.34 5.64
C SER A 100 -17.82 -9.38 6.18
N GLN A 101 -16.82 -9.78 5.41
CA GLN A 101 -15.83 -10.77 5.84
C GLN A 101 -14.88 -10.18 6.88
N ASN A 102 -14.54 -10.98 7.89
CA ASN A 102 -13.53 -10.61 8.88
C ASN A 102 -12.36 -11.59 8.83
N PRO A 103 -11.27 -11.26 8.11
CA PRO A 103 -10.08 -12.12 8.04
C PRO A 103 -9.32 -12.20 9.38
N PHE A 104 -9.70 -11.36 10.35
CA PHE A 104 -9.12 -11.34 11.70
C PHE A 104 -10.01 -12.07 12.74
N ALA A 105 -11.08 -12.77 12.32
CA ALA A 105 -12.01 -13.44 13.24
C ALA A 105 -11.33 -14.54 14.05
N ASP A 106 -10.44 -15.30 13.38
CA ASP A 106 -9.68 -16.35 14.05
C ASP A 106 -8.50 -15.75 14.83
N PRO A 107 -8.12 -16.34 15.97
CA PRO A 107 -6.90 -15.95 16.66
C PRO A 107 -5.69 -16.10 15.73
N PRO A 108 -4.65 -15.26 15.89
CA PRO A 108 -3.43 -15.45 15.13
C PRO A 108 -2.84 -16.81 15.45
N GLY A 109 -2.41 -17.54 14.41
CA GLY A 109 -1.67 -18.78 14.59
C GLY A 109 -0.35 -18.53 15.31
N ASP A 110 0.07 -19.49 16.11
CA ASP A 110 1.37 -19.43 16.78
C ASP A 110 2.54 -19.62 15.80
N TRP A 111 3.75 -19.38 16.27
CA TRP A 111 4.95 -19.63 15.48
C TRP A 111 5.12 -21.13 15.20
N PRO A 112 5.44 -21.51 13.95
CA PRO A 112 5.91 -22.86 13.69
C PRO A 112 7.07 -23.21 14.62
N ALA A 113 7.08 -24.41 15.20
CA ALA A 113 8.04 -24.82 16.23
C ALA A 113 9.51 -24.58 15.85
N ARG A 114 9.84 -24.71 14.55
CA ARG A 114 11.19 -24.45 14.04
C ARG A 114 11.54 -22.96 13.94
N LEU A 115 10.56 -22.08 13.90
CA LEU A 115 10.74 -20.62 13.78
C LEU A 115 10.58 -19.90 15.12
N ALA A 116 9.87 -20.49 16.07
CA ALA A 116 9.61 -19.88 17.37
C ALA A 116 10.89 -19.38 18.09
N PRO A 117 12.00 -20.13 18.18
CA PRO A 117 13.22 -19.63 18.80
C PRO A 117 13.79 -18.39 18.14
N LEU A 118 13.76 -18.32 16.80
CA LEU A 118 14.24 -17.16 16.04
C LEU A 118 13.28 -15.98 16.15
N ALA A 119 11.96 -16.25 16.07
CA ALA A 119 10.93 -15.22 16.09
C ALA A 119 10.81 -14.52 17.46
N THR A 120 11.15 -15.21 18.55
CA THR A 120 11.08 -14.70 19.92
C THR A 120 12.44 -14.35 20.51
N ASP A 121 13.51 -14.39 19.72
CA ASP A 121 14.85 -14.00 20.17
C ASP A 121 14.92 -12.48 20.38
N ALA A 122 14.90 -12.05 21.64
CA ALA A 122 14.95 -10.65 22.03
C ALA A 122 16.33 -10.00 21.80
N GLU A 123 17.40 -10.80 21.68
CA GLU A 123 18.77 -10.31 21.44
C GLU A 123 18.94 -9.85 19.98
N LEU A 124 18.16 -10.41 19.05
CA LEU A 124 18.19 -9.97 17.67
C LEU A 124 17.48 -8.61 17.51
N PRO A 125 18.10 -7.65 16.78
CA PRO A 125 17.42 -6.42 16.39
C PRO A 125 16.10 -6.73 15.66
N PRO A 126 15.02 -5.95 15.86
CA PRO A 126 13.70 -6.24 15.30
C PRO A 126 13.70 -6.45 13.78
N LEU A 127 14.44 -5.61 13.05
CA LEU A 127 14.55 -5.73 11.59
C LEU A 127 15.28 -7.00 11.17
N SER A 128 16.38 -7.34 11.84
CA SER A 128 17.16 -8.56 11.55
C SER A 128 16.33 -9.81 11.83
N ARG A 129 15.56 -9.83 12.92
CA ARG A 129 14.63 -10.90 13.28
C ARG A 129 13.54 -11.06 12.23
N ALA A 130 12.93 -9.95 11.77
CA ALA A 130 11.94 -9.98 10.73
C ALA A 130 12.52 -10.49 9.40
N MET A 131 13.66 -9.98 8.98
CA MET A 131 14.32 -10.41 7.72
C MET A 131 14.72 -11.89 7.73
N ALA A 132 15.12 -12.43 8.88
CA ALA A 132 15.46 -13.84 9.00
C ALA A 132 14.24 -14.76 9.06
N THR A 133 13.13 -14.30 9.63
CA THR A 133 11.95 -15.14 9.89
C THR A 133 10.92 -15.11 8.77
N ILE A 134 10.63 -13.94 8.18
CA ILE A 134 9.55 -13.79 7.20
C ILE A 134 9.70 -14.70 5.97
N PRO A 135 10.87 -14.82 5.33
CA PRO A 135 11.03 -15.71 4.18
C PRO A 135 10.76 -17.17 4.52
N LEU A 136 11.19 -17.61 5.72
CA LEU A 136 10.95 -18.96 6.19
C LEU A 136 9.48 -19.18 6.57
N LEU A 137 8.82 -18.16 7.10
CA LEU A 137 7.40 -18.20 7.42
C LEU A 137 6.55 -18.40 6.16
N ALA A 138 6.94 -17.78 5.04
CA ALA A 138 6.25 -17.92 3.76
C ALA A 138 6.18 -19.39 3.28
N LEU A 139 7.15 -20.22 3.66
CA LEU A 139 7.15 -21.65 3.35
C LEU A 139 6.12 -22.45 4.16
N HIS A 140 5.64 -21.89 5.28
CA HIS A 140 4.66 -22.53 6.17
C HIS A 140 3.23 -22.08 5.89
N VAL A 141 3.03 -21.08 5.02
CA VAL A 141 1.70 -20.59 4.65
C VAL A 141 1.26 -21.28 3.36
N PRO A 142 0.37 -22.29 3.44
CA PRO A 142 -0.10 -23.01 2.26
C PRO A 142 -0.81 -22.05 1.29
N HIS A 143 -0.59 -22.25 -0.01
CA HIS A 143 -1.30 -21.55 -1.09
C HIS A 143 -1.21 -20.01 -1.10
N SER A 144 -0.18 -19.40 -0.48
CA SER A 144 -0.03 -17.95 -0.39
C SER A 144 -0.02 -17.24 -1.75
N PHE A 145 0.44 -17.90 -2.81
CA PHE A 145 0.60 -17.30 -4.14
C PHE A 145 -0.59 -17.55 -5.10
N GLN A 146 -1.38 -18.60 -4.90
CA GLN A 146 -2.45 -19.01 -5.81
C GLN A 146 -3.85 -18.97 -5.18
N ALA A 147 -3.96 -18.48 -3.98
CA ALA A 147 -5.22 -18.48 -3.24
C ALA A 147 -6.25 -17.50 -3.82
N ASP A 148 -7.52 -17.84 -3.65
CA ASP A 148 -8.63 -16.93 -3.89
C ASP A 148 -8.58 -15.69 -2.98
N GLN A 149 -9.43 -14.71 -3.23
CA GLN A 149 -9.47 -13.45 -2.47
C GLN A 149 -9.67 -13.66 -0.96
N PRO A 150 -10.63 -14.47 -0.48
CA PRO A 150 -10.82 -14.74 0.95
C PRO A 150 -9.57 -15.34 1.60
N THR A 151 -8.99 -16.37 1.00
CA THR A 151 -7.78 -17.04 1.51
C THR A 151 -6.59 -16.07 1.57
N ARG A 152 -6.39 -15.24 0.53
CA ARG A 152 -5.34 -14.22 0.54
C ARG A 152 -5.51 -13.21 1.67
N ARG A 153 -6.74 -12.80 1.97
CA ARG A 153 -7.01 -11.87 3.09
C ARG A 153 -6.74 -12.51 4.44
N ALA A 154 -7.09 -13.79 4.62
CA ALA A 154 -6.79 -14.53 5.85
C ALA A 154 -5.27 -14.68 6.05
N VAL A 155 -4.54 -15.01 4.98
CA VAL A 155 -3.06 -15.05 5.00
C VAL A 155 -2.47 -13.69 5.34
N ALA A 156 -2.95 -12.62 4.71
CA ALA A 156 -2.48 -11.26 4.99
C ALA A 156 -2.76 -10.84 6.44
N ALA A 157 -3.90 -11.20 7.00
CA ALA A 157 -4.23 -10.96 8.40
C ALA A 157 -3.29 -11.69 9.36
N THR A 158 -2.96 -12.94 9.06
CA THR A 158 -1.99 -13.73 9.82
C THR A 158 -0.61 -13.09 9.75
N LEU A 159 -0.13 -12.74 8.55
CA LEU A 159 1.18 -12.13 8.36
C LEU A 159 1.28 -10.75 9.05
N LEU A 160 0.23 -9.94 9.03
CA LEU A 160 0.20 -8.65 9.71
C LEU A 160 0.44 -8.81 11.22
N ARG A 161 -0.28 -9.73 11.86
CA ARG A 161 -0.14 -10.01 13.29
C ARG A 161 1.21 -10.62 13.63
N GLN A 162 1.71 -11.52 12.81
CA GLN A 162 3.03 -12.14 12.97
C GLN A 162 4.15 -11.11 12.80
N ASN A 163 4.06 -10.21 11.82
CA ASN A 163 5.03 -9.12 11.67
C ASN A 163 5.07 -8.22 12.92
N ALA A 164 3.92 -7.86 13.47
CA ALA A 164 3.87 -7.08 14.71
C ALA A 164 4.53 -7.83 15.86
N ALA A 165 4.30 -9.14 15.99
CA ALA A 165 4.89 -9.98 17.02
C ALA A 165 6.43 -10.12 16.86
N LEU A 166 6.93 -10.19 15.61
CA LEU A 166 8.36 -10.16 15.32
C LEU A 166 9.04 -8.87 15.78
N LEU A 167 8.37 -7.72 15.66
CA LEU A 167 8.95 -6.45 16.09
C LEU A 167 9.26 -6.43 17.59
N VAL A 168 8.51 -7.18 18.38
CA VAL A 168 8.61 -7.19 19.85
C VAL A 168 9.09 -8.53 20.43
N ALA A 169 9.55 -9.46 19.61
CA ALA A 169 10.03 -10.78 20.03
C ALA A 169 9.00 -11.56 20.87
N ARG A 170 7.73 -11.53 20.48
CA ARG A 170 6.63 -12.19 21.21
C ARG A 170 5.87 -13.17 20.33
N HIS A 171 5.01 -13.95 20.94
CA HIS A 171 4.00 -14.74 20.23
C HIS A 171 2.89 -13.81 19.72
N PRO A 172 2.33 -14.05 18.52
CA PRO A 172 1.20 -13.27 18.02
C PRO A 172 0.00 -13.42 18.96
N ALA A 173 -0.58 -12.31 19.39
CA ALA A 173 -1.72 -12.33 20.30
C ALA A 173 -2.56 -11.07 20.15
N GLY A 174 -3.88 -11.21 20.22
CA GLY A 174 -4.85 -10.10 20.25
C GLY A 174 -4.71 -9.08 19.11
N PRO A 175 -5.27 -7.88 19.32
CA PRO A 175 -5.06 -6.75 18.44
C PRO A 175 -3.61 -6.24 18.44
N VAL A 176 -3.12 -5.81 17.29
CA VAL A 176 -1.72 -5.37 17.09
C VAL A 176 -1.32 -4.28 18.07
N HIS A 177 -2.16 -3.27 18.30
CA HIS A 177 -1.83 -2.17 19.20
C HIS A 177 -1.69 -2.59 20.67
N HIS A 178 -2.46 -3.58 21.11
CA HIS A 178 -2.30 -4.13 22.47
C HIS A 178 -1.00 -4.91 22.61
N LEU A 179 -0.67 -5.75 21.63
CA LEU A 179 0.58 -6.49 21.61
C LEU A 179 1.80 -5.56 21.67
N LEU A 180 1.81 -4.52 20.86
CA LEU A 180 2.91 -3.54 20.80
C LEU A 180 2.94 -2.67 22.05
N GLY A 181 1.78 -2.17 22.48
CA GLY A 181 1.65 -1.33 23.67
C GLY A 181 2.17 -2.05 24.92
N GLU A 182 1.71 -3.29 25.13
CA GLU A 182 2.13 -4.11 26.28
C GLU A 182 3.62 -4.52 26.21
N ALA A 183 4.18 -4.66 25.01
CA ALA A 183 5.60 -4.95 24.85
C ALA A 183 6.49 -3.75 25.18
N TRP A 184 6.10 -2.55 24.79
CA TRP A 184 6.90 -1.34 24.95
C TRP A 184 6.64 -0.62 26.28
N ARG A 185 5.40 -0.64 26.79
CA ARG A 185 4.99 -0.06 28.07
C ARG A 185 3.95 -0.94 28.77
N PRO A 186 4.38 -1.97 29.49
CA PRO A 186 3.47 -2.88 30.16
C PRO A 186 2.52 -2.17 31.12
N GLY A 187 1.22 -2.46 31.03
CA GLY A 187 0.18 -1.89 31.88
C GLY A 187 -0.23 -0.45 31.55
N ASP A 188 0.34 0.18 30.52
CA ASP A 188 -0.01 1.55 30.09
C ASP A 188 -1.07 1.50 28.98
N ALA A 189 -2.35 1.49 29.36
CA ALA A 189 -3.46 1.49 28.41
C ALA A 189 -3.48 2.75 27.53
N GLY A 190 -3.09 3.91 28.08
CA GLY A 190 -3.02 5.16 27.33
C GLY A 190 -1.97 5.12 26.24
N PHE A 191 -0.84 4.46 26.48
CA PHE A 191 0.18 4.24 25.47
C PHE A 191 -0.30 3.27 24.38
N ALA A 192 -1.02 2.20 24.75
CA ALA A 192 -1.61 1.29 23.76
C ALA A 192 -2.60 2.02 22.83
N GLU A 193 -3.40 2.96 23.37
CA GLU A 193 -4.31 3.80 22.57
C GLU A 193 -3.55 4.77 21.65
N LEU A 194 -2.43 5.33 22.10
CA LEU A 194 -1.57 6.15 21.24
C LEU A 194 -1.01 5.31 20.07
N VAL A 195 -0.54 4.10 20.35
CA VAL A 195 -0.08 3.15 19.33
C VAL A 195 -1.22 2.81 18.36
N ARG A 196 -2.43 2.58 18.86
CA ARG A 196 -3.61 2.33 18.03
C ARG A 196 -3.87 3.47 17.03
N ALA A 197 -3.93 4.70 17.54
CA ALA A 197 -4.17 5.89 16.73
C ALA A 197 -3.06 6.09 15.67
N ALA A 198 -1.80 5.92 16.06
CA ALA A 198 -0.66 6.02 15.14
C ALA A 198 -0.74 4.96 14.02
N LEU A 199 -1.05 3.71 14.35
CA LEU A 199 -1.21 2.64 13.37
C LEU A 199 -2.35 2.92 12.38
N VAL A 200 -3.47 3.45 12.85
CA VAL A 200 -4.60 3.85 12.00
C VAL A 200 -4.21 4.97 11.04
N LEU A 201 -3.56 6.01 11.53
CA LEU A 201 -3.17 7.16 10.70
C LEU A 201 -2.08 6.81 9.68
N CYS A 202 -1.20 5.84 10.00
CA CYS A 202 -0.11 5.39 9.15
C CYS A 202 -0.42 4.10 8.39
N ALA A 203 -1.66 3.60 8.41
CA ALA A 203 -2.01 2.30 7.87
C ALA A 203 -1.69 2.13 6.38
N ASP A 204 -1.76 3.20 5.59
CA ASP A 204 -1.38 3.17 4.17
C ASP A 204 0.11 2.82 4.00
N TYR A 205 0.99 3.33 4.84
CA TYR A 205 2.42 2.97 4.84
C TYR A 205 2.65 1.54 5.33
N THR A 206 2.01 1.14 6.40
CA THR A 206 2.15 -0.18 7.01
C THR A 206 1.68 -1.29 6.05
N LEU A 207 0.56 -1.07 5.38
CA LEU A 207 -0.03 -2.05 4.47
C LEU A 207 0.60 -2.03 3.07
N LYS A 208 1.25 -0.93 2.67
CA LYS A 208 2.08 -0.89 1.45
C LYS A 208 3.31 -1.76 1.55
N LEU A 209 3.93 -1.91 2.70
CA LEU A 209 5.06 -2.84 2.89
C LEU A 209 4.67 -4.28 2.54
N GLU A 210 3.46 -4.69 2.87
CA GLU A 210 2.93 -6.00 2.45
C GLU A 210 2.66 -6.05 0.93
N SER A 211 2.26 -4.93 0.33
CA SER A 211 2.09 -4.79 -1.12
C SER A 211 3.44 -4.79 -1.86
N TYR A 212 4.50 -4.24 -1.27
CA TYR A 212 5.85 -4.29 -1.83
C TYR A 212 6.42 -5.70 -1.83
N GLY A 213 6.20 -6.48 -0.80
CA GLY A 213 6.53 -7.91 -0.80
C GLY A 213 5.84 -8.66 -1.92
N ARG A 214 4.64 -8.26 -2.27
CA ARG A 214 3.86 -8.79 -3.40
C ARG A 214 4.33 -8.26 -4.76
N ALA A 215 4.69 -6.97 -4.86
CA ALA A 215 5.22 -6.36 -6.06
C ALA A 215 6.57 -6.98 -6.45
N ILE A 216 7.44 -7.23 -5.47
CA ILE A 216 8.72 -7.91 -5.70
C ILE A 216 8.52 -9.36 -6.15
N SER A 217 7.51 -10.06 -5.64
CA SER A 217 7.19 -11.43 -6.11
C SER A 217 6.50 -11.45 -7.47
N PHE A 218 5.79 -10.39 -7.85
CA PHE A 218 5.18 -10.26 -9.18
C PHE A 218 6.21 -9.92 -10.26
N ASP A 219 7.15 -9.02 -9.99
CA ASP A 219 8.21 -8.64 -10.92
C ASP A 219 9.20 -9.78 -11.22
N LEU A 220 9.35 -10.72 -10.29
CA LEU A 220 10.22 -11.89 -10.49
C LEU A 220 9.52 -13.04 -11.28
N SER A 221 8.21 -12.97 -11.45
CA SER A 221 7.42 -14.00 -12.15
C SER A 221 6.80 -13.54 -13.47
N ASP A 222 6.92 -12.27 -13.83
CA ASP A 222 6.39 -11.73 -15.08
C ASP A 222 7.50 -11.71 -16.15
N PRO A 223 7.44 -12.57 -17.19
CA PRO A 223 8.43 -12.60 -18.26
C PRO A 223 8.30 -11.43 -19.25
N LEU A 224 7.50 -10.41 -18.95
CA LEU A 224 7.23 -9.25 -19.82
C LEU A 224 7.79 -7.93 -19.28
N VAL A 225 8.74 -7.95 -18.34
CA VAL A 225 9.54 -6.78 -17.97
C VAL A 225 10.99 -6.96 -18.40
#